data_6888e2970e4560d3fdb9907d2dea547a
#
_entry.id   6888e2970e4560d3fdb9907d2dea547a
#
_cell.length_a   1.000
_cell.length_b   1.000
_cell.length_c   1.000
_cell.angle_alpha   90.00
_cell.angle_beta   90.00
_cell.angle_gamma   90.00
#
_symmetry.space_group_name_H-M   'P 1'
#
loop_
_entity.id
_entity.type
_entity.pdbx_description
1 polymer ?
#
loop_
_entity_poly.entity_id
_entity_poly.type
_entity_poly.pdbx_seq_one_letter_code
_entity_poly.pdbx_strand_id
1 'polypeptide(L)'
;MNAPKDKKMGRRDFMRAAIFGIGGLIGAAIGLPAVAYVVGPALKQTTDTWIRLGSVGKVELNNPTLFKTTVETQTGWISTQEEVSAYVLTENGQDFAVLSNICTHLGCRVRWIQDKEGFYCPCHNGVFAKDGTVISGPPPRPLDRFENKIENGILYIKRG
;
A
#
# COMPACT_ATOMS: atom_id res chain seq x y z
N MET A 1 39.26 9.72 -58.33
CA MET A 1 38.95 10.00 -56.91
C MET A 1 38.06 11.23 -56.86
N ASN A 2 36.70 11.06 -56.72
CA ASN A 2 35.75 12.18 -56.61
C ASN A 2 35.67 12.58 -55.15
N ALA A 3 36.13 13.79 -54.84
CA ALA A 3 35.95 14.38 -53.52
C ALA A 3 34.46 14.62 -53.24
N PRO A 4 33.97 14.36 -52.01
CA PRO A 4 32.58 14.64 -51.66
C PRO A 4 32.34 16.16 -51.75
N LYS A 5 31.34 16.55 -52.58
CA LYS A 5 30.88 17.93 -52.68
C LYS A 5 30.24 18.30 -51.34
N ASP A 6 30.82 19.21 -50.60
CA ASP A 6 30.21 19.85 -49.42
C ASP A 6 28.87 20.48 -49.82
N LYS A 7 27.80 19.80 -49.47
CA LYS A 7 26.43 20.28 -49.71
C LYS A 7 26.11 21.35 -48.66
N LYS A 8 26.32 22.63 -49.01
CA LYS A 8 25.97 23.76 -48.15
C LYS A 8 24.48 23.69 -47.82
N MET A 9 24.15 23.63 -46.55
CA MET A 9 22.79 23.58 -46.04
C MET A 9 22.04 24.87 -46.44
N GLY A 10 20.92 24.74 -47.15
CA GLY A 10 20.07 25.86 -47.53
C GLY A 10 19.34 26.47 -46.32
N ARG A 11 18.97 27.76 -46.43
CA ARG A 11 18.22 28.46 -45.36
C ARG A 11 16.98 27.69 -44.92
N ARG A 12 16.26 27.04 -45.85
CA ARG A 12 15.08 26.25 -45.58
C ARG A 12 15.37 24.98 -44.76
N ASP A 13 16.48 24.31 -45.07
CA ASP A 13 16.92 23.10 -44.38
C ASP A 13 17.45 23.44 -42.99
N PHE A 14 18.13 24.58 -42.84
CA PHE A 14 18.53 25.09 -41.54
C PHE A 14 17.33 25.40 -40.64
N MET A 15 16.32 26.11 -41.15
CA MET A 15 15.12 26.44 -40.37
C MET A 15 14.35 25.19 -39.98
N ARG A 16 14.24 24.20 -40.86
CA ARG A 16 13.61 22.90 -40.54
C ARG A 16 14.40 22.18 -39.43
N ALA A 17 15.70 22.07 -39.57
CA ALA A 17 16.56 21.44 -38.57
C ALA A 17 16.44 22.13 -37.20
N ALA A 18 16.40 23.48 -37.19
CA ALA A 18 16.21 24.26 -35.97
C ALA A 18 14.85 24.01 -35.30
N ILE A 19 13.75 23.98 -36.09
CA ILE A 19 12.41 23.71 -35.55
C ILE A 19 12.34 22.29 -34.95
N PHE A 20 12.82 21.29 -35.68
CA PHE A 20 12.80 19.91 -35.17
C PHE A 20 13.76 19.72 -34.00
N GLY A 21 14.91 20.35 -34.00
CA GLY A 21 15.88 20.30 -32.90
C GLY A 21 15.32 20.94 -31.63
N ILE A 22 14.80 22.16 -31.70
CA ILE A 22 14.22 22.87 -30.56
C ILE A 22 12.95 22.16 -30.10
N GLY A 23 12.04 21.79 -31.02
CA GLY A 23 10.81 21.07 -30.69
C GLY A 23 11.08 19.71 -30.05
N GLY A 24 12.07 18.98 -30.55
CA GLY A 24 12.49 17.71 -29.94
C GLY A 24 13.06 17.89 -28.54
N LEU A 25 13.86 18.94 -28.32
CA LEU A 25 14.44 19.26 -27.02
C LEU A 25 13.36 19.63 -25.98
N ILE A 26 12.40 20.46 -26.37
CA ILE A 26 11.26 20.81 -25.53
C ILE A 26 10.39 19.58 -25.25
N GLY A 27 10.09 18.79 -26.29
CA GLY A 27 9.33 17.55 -26.17
C GLY A 27 9.99 16.55 -25.21
N ALA A 28 11.31 16.38 -25.30
CA ALA A 28 12.05 15.53 -24.38
C ALA A 28 12.08 16.08 -22.94
N ALA A 29 12.28 17.38 -22.79
CA ALA A 29 12.35 18.03 -21.48
C ALA A 29 11.04 17.92 -20.68
N ILE A 30 9.90 17.91 -21.36
CA ILE A 30 8.57 17.76 -20.74
C ILE A 30 8.13 16.29 -20.74
N GLY A 31 8.33 15.57 -21.84
CA GLY A 31 7.84 14.22 -22.02
C GLY A 31 8.55 13.18 -21.14
N LEU A 32 9.88 13.27 -20.99
CA LEU A 32 10.61 12.31 -20.17
C LEU A 32 10.20 12.35 -18.69
N PRO A 33 10.12 13.52 -18.03
CA PRO A 33 9.60 13.58 -16.65
C PRO A 33 8.15 13.13 -16.52
N ALA A 34 7.29 13.46 -17.50
CA ALA A 34 5.89 13.03 -17.49
C ALA A 34 5.77 11.50 -17.59
N VAL A 35 6.51 10.87 -18.49
CA VAL A 35 6.56 9.40 -18.60
C VAL A 35 7.13 8.78 -17.33
N ALA A 36 8.23 9.31 -16.79
CA ALA A 36 8.82 8.83 -15.54
C ALA A 36 7.85 8.95 -14.36
N TYR A 37 7.06 10.01 -14.30
CA TYR A 37 6.03 10.20 -13.27
C TYR A 37 4.91 9.15 -13.36
N VAL A 38 4.45 8.84 -14.56
CA VAL A 38 3.35 7.87 -14.78
C VAL A 38 3.84 6.43 -14.57
N VAL A 39 5.03 6.10 -15.08
CA VAL A 39 5.55 4.72 -15.04
C VAL A 39 6.29 4.41 -13.73
N GLY A 40 6.88 5.44 -13.10
CA GLY A 40 7.68 5.29 -11.88
C GLY A 40 7.01 4.52 -10.75
N PRO A 41 5.74 4.78 -10.39
CA PRO A 41 5.04 4.02 -9.36
C PRO A 41 4.91 2.53 -9.67
N ALA A 42 4.70 2.17 -10.96
CA ALA A 42 4.58 0.77 -11.38
C ALA A 42 5.92 0.01 -11.34
N LEU A 43 7.04 0.72 -11.41
CA LEU A 43 8.39 0.14 -11.32
C LEU A 43 8.94 0.08 -9.88
N LYS A 44 8.29 0.77 -8.93
CA LYS A 44 8.64 0.64 -7.52
C LYS A 44 8.21 -0.74 -7.04
N GLN A 45 9.18 -1.59 -6.78
CA GLN A 45 8.92 -2.81 -6.02
C GLN A 45 8.44 -2.40 -4.63
N THR A 46 7.26 -2.87 -4.24
CA THR A 46 6.84 -2.84 -2.84
C THR A 46 7.84 -3.68 -2.06
N THR A 47 8.72 -3.03 -1.32
CA THR A 47 9.58 -3.76 -0.38
C THR A 47 8.65 -4.41 0.64
N ASP A 48 8.70 -5.75 0.71
CA ASP A 48 8.03 -6.55 1.73
C ASP A 48 8.52 -6.09 3.11
N THR A 49 7.89 -5.05 3.64
CA THR A 49 8.29 -4.49 4.92
C THR A 49 7.50 -5.14 6.04
N TRP A 50 8.21 -5.87 6.90
CA TRP A 50 7.63 -6.43 8.11
C TRP A 50 7.46 -5.34 9.16
N ILE A 51 6.22 -5.13 9.59
CA ILE A 51 5.86 -4.15 10.62
C ILE A 51 5.78 -4.87 11.95
N ARG A 52 6.52 -4.36 12.94
CA ARG A 52 6.42 -4.82 14.31
C ARG A 52 5.08 -4.41 14.91
N LEU A 53 4.23 -5.39 15.26
CA LEU A 53 2.93 -5.13 15.84
C LEU A 53 2.98 -5.10 17.38
N GLY A 54 3.60 -6.10 18.00
CA GLY A 54 3.76 -6.14 19.46
C GLY A 54 4.12 -7.51 19.99
N SER A 55 4.17 -7.64 21.33
CA SER A 55 4.46 -8.91 21.99
C SER A 55 3.25 -9.85 21.98
N VAL A 56 3.46 -11.11 21.63
CA VAL A 56 2.43 -12.15 21.67
C VAL A 56 1.88 -12.40 23.07
N GLY A 57 2.67 -12.14 24.11
CA GLY A 57 2.22 -12.30 25.51
C GLY A 57 1.12 -11.34 25.94
N LYS A 58 0.77 -10.35 25.12
CA LYS A 58 -0.36 -9.44 25.36
C LYS A 58 -1.66 -9.90 24.71
N VAL A 59 -1.62 -10.98 23.93
CA VAL A 59 -2.80 -11.50 23.23
C VAL A 59 -3.61 -12.37 24.19
N GLU A 60 -4.87 -12.03 24.32
CA GLU A 60 -5.81 -12.83 25.12
C GLU A 60 -6.26 -14.07 24.36
N LEU A 61 -6.31 -15.22 25.03
CA LEU A 61 -6.82 -16.44 24.43
C LEU A 61 -8.32 -16.29 24.11
N ASN A 62 -8.69 -16.72 22.92
CA ASN A 62 -10.09 -16.70 22.43
C ASN A 62 -10.73 -15.30 22.35
N ASN A 63 -10.00 -14.22 22.60
CA ASN A 63 -10.51 -12.87 22.55
C ASN A 63 -9.67 -12.00 21.59
N PRO A 64 -10.27 -11.37 20.57
CA PRO A 64 -9.55 -10.50 19.65
C PRO A 64 -8.91 -9.31 20.37
N THR A 65 -7.59 -9.23 20.35
CA THR A 65 -6.82 -8.16 20.99
C THR A 65 -6.42 -7.12 19.95
N LEU A 66 -6.79 -5.85 20.17
CA LEU A 66 -6.44 -4.77 19.27
C LEU A 66 -5.01 -4.28 19.52
N PHE A 67 -4.15 -4.40 18.51
CA PHE A 67 -2.83 -3.80 18.50
C PHE A 67 -2.83 -2.54 17.64
N LYS A 68 -2.03 -1.56 18.08
CA LYS A 68 -1.77 -0.32 17.36
C LYS A 68 -0.28 -0.07 17.32
N THR A 69 0.23 0.27 16.17
CA THR A 69 1.63 0.66 15.98
C THR A 69 1.71 1.81 14.98
N THR A 70 2.73 2.65 15.14
CA THR A 70 2.99 3.74 14.21
C THR A 70 4.16 3.35 13.33
N VAL A 71 3.96 3.48 12.03
CA VAL A 71 4.98 3.21 11.01
C VAL A 71 5.34 4.51 10.34
N GLU A 72 6.63 4.81 10.25
CA GLU A 72 7.12 5.92 9.47
C GLU A 72 7.26 5.48 8.01
N THR A 73 6.52 6.14 7.13
CA THR A 73 6.56 5.88 5.68
C THR A 73 7.14 7.09 4.99
N GLN A 74 8.18 6.87 4.21
CA GLN A 74 8.78 7.92 3.39
C GLN A 74 8.27 7.83 1.96
N THR A 75 7.59 8.88 1.50
CA THR A 75 7.13 9.01 0.11
C THR A 75 7.83 10.22 -0.50
N GLY A 76 8.85 9.95 -1.32
CA GLY A 76 9.74 11.01 -1.83
C GLY A 76 10.50 11.70 -0.70
N TRP A 77 10.29 12.99 -0.53
CA TRP A 77 10.92 13.84 0.51
C TRP A 77 10.05 14.02 1.77
N ILE A 78 8.86 13.41 1.81
CA ILE A 78 7.91 13.58 2.90
C ILE A 78 7.91 12.31 3.75
N SER A 79 8.22 12.46 5.06
CA SER A 79 8.01 11.42 6.06
C SER A 79 6.61 11.59 6.65
N THR A 80 5.80 10.55 6.57
CA THR A 80 4.47 10.51 7.15
C THR A 80 4.40 9.40 8.18
N GLN A 81 3.86 9.69 9.36
CA GLN A 81 3.54 8.69 10.36
C GLN A 81 2.14 8.14 10.08
N GLU A 82 2.05 6.84 9.91
CA GLU A 82 0.80 6.13 9.68
C GLU A 82 0.52 5.18 10.85
N GLU A 83 -0.66 5.32 11.47
CA GLU A 83 -1.11 4.38 12.48
C GLU A 83 -1.65 3.12 11.81
N VAL A 84 -0.98 2.01 12.01
CA VAL A 84 -1.44 0.68 11.62
C VAL A 84 -2.06 0.01 12.83
N SER A 85 -3.27 -0.49 12.67
CA SER A 85 -3.95 -1.22 13.74
C SER A 85 -4.61 -2.49 13.19
N ALA A 86 -4.49 -3.56 13.97
CA ALA A 86 -4.99 -4.87 13.61
C ALA A 86 -5.49 -5.63 14.84
N TYR A 87 -6.46 -6.51 14.65
CA TYR A 87 -6.89 -7.46 15.67
C TYR A 87 -6.09 -8.74 15.55
N VAL A 88 -5.54 -9.17 16.67
CA VAL A 88 -4.80 -10.42 16.79
C VAL A 88 -5.65 -11.41 17.56
N LEU A 89 -5.82 -12.61 17.01
CA LEU A 89 -6.58 -13.69 17.57
C LEU A 89 -5.69 -14.92 17.73
N THR A 90 -5.89 -15.63 18.83
CA THR A 90 -5.30 -16.96 19.04
C THR A 90 -6.25 -17.82 19.88
N GLU A 91 -6.30 -19.11 19.59
CA GLU A 91 -7.08 -20.08 20.37
C GLU A 91 -6.17 -20.93 21.28
N ASN A 92 -4.95 -21.15 20.85
CA ASN A 92 -4.01 -22.05 21.50
C ASN A 92 -2.72 -21.36 22.00
N GLY A 93 -2.57 -20.06 21.77
CA GLY A 93 -1.35 -19.30 22.10
C GLY A 93 -0.15 -19.59 21.20
N GLN A 94 -0.30 -20.39 20.16
CA GLN A 94 0.76 -20.77 19.21
C GLN A 94 0.47 -20.26 17.80
N ASP A 95 -0.77 -20.42 17.34
CA ASP A 95 -1.22 -19.97 16.03
C ASP A 95 -1.94 -18.62 16.17
N PHE A 96 -1.53 -17.65 15.36
CA PHE A 96 -2.07 -16.31 15.41
C PHE A 96 -2.68 -15.92 14.08
N ALA A 97 -3.93 -15.51 14.11
CA ALA A 97 -4.61 -14.87 13.01
C ALA A 97 -4.60 -13.36 13.23
N VAL A 98 -4.23 -12.60 12.20
CA VAL A 98 -4.20 -11.14 12.27
C VAL A 98 -5.15 -10.56 11.25
N LEU A 99 -6.17 -9.86 11.72
CA LEU A 99 -7.21 -9.26 10.91
C LEU A 99 -7.06 -7.74 10.89
N SER A 100 -7.28 -7.14 9.72
CA SER A 100 -7.41 -5.71 9.60
C SER A 100 -8.60 -5.20 10.38
N ASN A 101 -8.46 -4.07 11.06
CA ASN A 101 -9.60 -3.40 11.67
C ASN A 101 -10.33 -2.45 10.71
N ILE A 102 -10.06 -2.54 9.40
CA ILE A 102 -10.66 -1.71 8.36
C ILE A 102 -11.79 -2.48 7.69
N CYS A 103 -12.99 -1.90 7.73
CA CYS A 103 -14.16 -2.44 7.08
C CYS A 103 -14.00 -2.46 5.55
N THR A 104 -14.29 -3.60 4.93
CA THR A 104 -14.13 -3.82 3.49
C THR A 104 -15.19 -3.12 2.63
N HIS A 105 -16.16 -2.42 3.25
CA HIS A 105 -17.13 -1.59 2.53
C HIS A 105 -16.50 -0.26 2.09
N LEU A 106 -16.25 0.66 3.03
CA LEU A 106 -15.74 2.01 2.77
C LEU A 106 -14.64 2.44 3.77
N GLY A 107 -13.88 1.50 4.32
CA GLY A 107 -12.69 1.80 5.09
C GLY A 107 -12.90 2.27 6.53
N CYS A 108 -14.13 2.22 7.07
CA CYS A 108 -14.36 2.56 8.48
C CYS A 108 -13.71 1.55 9.42
N ARG A 109 -13.31 1.98 10.61
CA ARG A 109 -12.73 1.07 11.60
C ARG A 109 -13.81 0.23 12.27
N VAL A 110 -13.63 -1.09 12.26
CA VAL A 110 -14.48 -2.04 12.98
C VAL A 110 -14.06 -2.13 14.44
N ARG A 111 -15.03 -2.52 15.30
CA ARG A 111 -14.81 -2.73 16.73
C ARG A 111 -15.25 -4.13 17.10
N TRP A 112 -14.48 -4.80 17.94
CA TRP A 112 -14.91 -6.04 18.55
C TRP A 112 -15.99 -5.78 19.60
N ILE A 113 -17.07 -6.54 19.56
CA ILE A 113 -18.18 -6.48 20.52
C ILE A 113 -18.24 -7.83 21.22
N GLN A 114 -17.79 -7.87 22.47
CA GLN A 114 -17.66 -9.09 23.25
C GLN A 114 -19.01 -9.85 23.37
N ASP A 115 -20.08 -9.13 23.71
CA ASP A 115 -21.41 -9.73 23.93
C ASP A 115 -22.02 -10.34 22.65
N LYS A 116 -21.51 -9.97 21.49
CA LYS A 116 -21.97 -10.44 20.18
C LYS A 116 -20.98 -11.39 19.51
N GLU A 117 -19.83 -11.60 20.12
CA GLU A 117 -18.71 -12.38 19.57
C GLU A 117 -18.40 -12.03 18.10
N GLY A 118 -18.48 -10.75 17.77
CA GLY A 118 -18.32 -10.28 16.39
C GLY A 118 -17.75 -8.88 16.29
N PHE A 119 -17.22 -8.56 15.09
CA PHE A 119 -16.79 -7.22 14.76
C PHE A 119 -17.95 -6.42 14.16
N TYR A 120 -18.09 -5.20 14.62
CA TYR A 120 -19.13 -4.27 14.20
C TYR A 120 -18.52 -3.03 13.54
N CYS A 121 -19.03 -2.67 12.37
CA CYS A 121 -18.72 -1.44 11.67
C CYS A 121 -19.83 -0.41 11.91
N PRO A 122 -19.56 0.72 12.61
CA PRO A 122 -20.59 1.68 12.98
C PRO A 122 -21.10 2.53 11.81
N CYS A 123 -20.35 2.60 10.70
CA CYS A 123 -20.71 3.50 9.61
C CYS A 123 -21.97 3.05 8.84
N HIS A 124 -22.07 1.75 8.54
CA HIS A 124 -23.20 1.20 7.76
C HIS A 124 -23.67 -0.16 8.32
N ASN A 125 -23.49 -0.38 9.61
CA ASN A 125 -23.95 -1.58 10.30
C ASN A 125 -23.42 -2.91 9.72
N GLY A 126 -22.18 -2.90 9.19
CA GLY A 126 -21.51 -4.13 8.77
C GLY A 126 -21.15 -4.98 9.99
N VAL A 127 -21.44 -6.27 9.94
CA VAL A 127 -21.13 -7.24 11.01
C VAL A 127 -20.27 -8.34 10.44
N PHE A 128 -19.19 -8.66 11.16
CA PHE A 128 -18.28 -9.74 10.81
C PHE A 128 -18.15 -10.71 11.98
N ALA A 129 -18.02 -11.98 11.68
CA ALA A 129 -17.73 -13.01 12.67
C ALA A 129 -16.31 -12.85 13.25
N LYS A 130 -15.99 -13.62 14.27
CA LYS A 130 -14.68 -13.63 14.93
C LYS A 130 -13.53 -13.94 13.98
N ASP A 131 -13.75 -14.77 12.97
CA ASP A 131 -12.77 -15.11 11.93
C ASP A 131 -12.65 -14.05 10.82
N GLY A 132 -13.46 -12.99 10.87
CA GLY A 132 -13.50 -11.90 9.89
C GLY A 132 -14.49 -12.11 8.75
N THR A 133 -15.23 -13.22 8.69
CA THR A 133 -16.25 -13.45 7.65
C THR A 133 -17.44 -12.51 7.81
N VAL A 134 -18.07 -12.12 6.69
CA VAL A 134 -19.23 -11.23 6.72
C VAL A 134 -20.47 -11.99 7.22
N ILE A 135 -21.10 -11.48 8.27
CA ILE A 135 -22.40 -11.99 8.77
C ILE A 135 -23.55 -11.20 8.13
N SER A 136 -23.42 -9.85 8.11
CA SER A 136 -24.48 -8.99 7.58
C SER A 136 -23.97 -7.59 7.22
N GLY A 137 -24.78 -6.87 6.43
CA GLY A 137 -24.51 -5.51 6.02
C GLY A 137 -23.88 -5.40 4.65
N PRO A 138 -23.42 -4.21 4.25
CA PRO A 138 -22.92 -3.91 2.90
C PRO A 138 -21.48 -4.38 2.61
N PRO A 139 -20.63 -4.85 3.54
CA PRO A 139 -19.29 -5.31 3.19
C PRO A 139 -19.30 -6.42 2.15
N PRO A 140 -18.56 -6.29 1.01
CA PRO A 140 -18.61 -7.26 -0.08
C PRO A 140 -17.75 -8.51 0.16
N ARG A 141 -16.85 -8.49 1.15
CA ARG A 141 -15.90 -9.55 1.43
C ARG A 141 -15.45 -9.53 2.90
N PRO A 142 -14.86 -10.63 3.41
CA PRO A 142 -14.30 -10.69 4.76
C PRO A 142 -13.30 -9.58 5.07
N LEU A 143 -13.00 -9.37 6.35
CA LEU A 143 -11.91 -8.52 6.78
C LEU A 143 -10.57 -9.03 6.20
N ASP A 144 -9.70 -8.12 5.80
CA ASP A 144 -8.39 -8.48 5.27
C ASP A 144 -7.56 -9.18 6.36
N ARG A 145 -6.88 -10.24 5.95
CA ARG A 145 -5.98 -11.00 6.82
C ARG A 145 -4.55 -10.66 6.47
N PHE A 146 -3.78 -10.27 7.47
CA PHE A 146 -2.35 -10.02 7.30
C PHE A 146 -1.55 -11.32 7.36
N GLU A 147 -0.58 -11.47 6.46
CA GLU A 147 0.50 -12.42 6.62
C GLU A 147 1.31 -12.01 7.86
N ASN A 148 1.60 -12.97 8.73
CA ASN A 148 2.28 -12.68 9.99
C ASN A 148 3.39 -13.69 10.28
N LYS A 149 4.34 -13.29 11.12
CA LYS A 149 5.40 -14.14 11.67
C LYS A 149 5.71 -13.73 13.09
N ILE A 150 6.28 -14.67 13.85
CA ILE A 150 6.71 -14.43 15.22
C ILE A 150 8.23 -14.62 15.30
N GLU A 151 8.91 -13.63 15.82
CA GLU A 151 10.34 -13.68 16.11
C GLU A 151 10.58 -13.19 17.53
N ASN A 152 11.25 -14.00 18.37
CA ASN A 152 11.57 -13.67 19.76
C ASN A 152 10.35 -13.19 20.60
N GLY A 153 9.18 -13.80 20.41
CA GLY A 153 7.95 -13.43 21.11
C GLY A 153 7.31 -12.12 20.64
N ILE A 154 7.77 -11.57 19.53
CA ILE A 154 7.21 -10.37 18.88
C ILE A 154 6.49 -10.79 17.61
N LEU A 155 5.27 -10.31 17.46
CA LEU A 155 4.45 -10.50 16.25
C LEU A 155 4.76 -9.40 15.24
N TYR A 156 4.99 -9.83 14.01
CA TYR A 156 5.18 -8.98 12.85
C TYR A 156 4.11 -9.27 11.82
N ILE A 157 3.66 -8.24 11.11
CA ILE A 157 2.76 -8.36 9.98
C ILE A 157 3.43 -7.86 8.71
N LYS A 158 3.10 -8.47 7.58
CA LYS A 158 3.55 -8.03 6.28
C LYS A 158 2.64 -6.93 5.77
N ARG A 159 3.23 -5.81 5.38
CA ARG A 159 2.50 -4.77 4.66
C ARG A 159 2.34 -5.22 3.20
N GLY A 160 1.11 -5.38 2.75
CA GLY A 160 0.76 -5.65 1.36
C GLY A 160 0.80 -4.36 0.50
#